data_de6e70976f762cb1795153d26919418b
#
_entry.id   de6e70976f762cb1795153d26919418b
#
_cell.length_a   1.000
_cell.length_b   1.000
_cell.length_c   1.000
_cell.angle_alpha   90.00
_cell.angle_beta   90.00
_cell.angle_gamma   90.00
#
_symmetry.space_group_name_H-M   'P 1'
#
loop_
_entity.id
_entity.type
_entity.pdbx_description
1 polymer ?
#
loop_
_entity_poly.entity_id
_entity_poly.type
_entity_poly.pdbx_seq_one_letter_code
_entity_poly.pdbx_strand_id
1 'polypeptide(L)'
;MNKNLLGILLMTLGMFCLSINDITYKNLTMNFPVWEAVFFRALSGSIISLVMVYHTGISSIKTKKPIRHFVRAFSAVGCVVLYIFGIKYLLLSENIAIAHSAPIIAALLALPILGEKIGIHRIVAIVIGFIGVLIIVKPGTDLFQLQSLLPMGSALFMASVYLSTRSLMNTESSTSIVFYYSFALLFTSVIFFPSDFIIPDAFNLTLALSLGIMGSLGHYFMSQAAKNADVAVTSPFEYTSFVFVGVMGYIFFNEIPSNSVVLGGMLIIISGIYVAYRERKNNI
;
A
#
# COMPACT_ATOMS: atom_id res chain seq x y z
N MET A 1 1.58 19.47 22.39
CA MET A 1 0.71 19.19 21.23
C MET A 1 -0.22 18.05 21.63
N ASN A 2 -1.50 18.11 21.31
CA ASN A 2 -2.44 17.00 21.57
C ASN A 2 -1.96 15.76 20.83
N LYS A 3 -1.89 14.58 21.51
CA LYS A 3 -1.41 13.32 20.91
C LYS A 3 -2.20 12.93 19.66
N ASN A 4 -3.51 13.17 19.67
CA ASN A 4 -4.35 12.91 18.49
C ASN A 4 -3.97 13.79 17.31
N LEU A 5 -3.70 15.08 17.53
CA LEU A 5 -3.27 16.00 16.48
C LEU A 5 -1.89 15.59 15.91
N LEU A 6 -0.97 15.18 16.78
CA LEU A 6 0.32 14.65 16.34
C LEU A 6 0.15 13.39 15.47
N GLY A 7 -0.71 12.47 15.88
CA GLY A 7 -1.02 11.25 15.11
C GLY A 7 -1.59 11.56 13.72
N ILE A 8 -2.52 12.52 13.65
CA ILE A 8 -3.10 12.99 12.38
C ILE A 8 -2.04 13.59 11.47
N LEU A 9 -1.21 14.49 11.99
CA LEU A 9 -0.14 15.12 11.21
C LEU A 9 0.88 14.10 10.68
N LEU A 10 1.28 13.15 11.52
CA LEU A 10 2.21 12.08 11.13
C LEU A 10 1.60 11.17 10.06
N MET A 11 0.32 10.80 10.19
CA MET A 11 -0.37 10.01 9.17
C MET A 11 -0.42 10.77 7.83
N THR A 12 -0.82 12.04 7.85
CA THR A 12 -0.88 12.89 6.65
C THR A 12 0.50 13.04 5.99
N LEU A 13 1.57 13.24 6.78
CA LEU A 13 2.95 13.26 6.26
C LEU A 13 3.36 11.93 5.66
N GLY A 14 2.98 10.81 6.29
CA GLY A 14 3.20 9.47 5.77
C GLY A 14 2.56 9.27 4.40
N MET A 15 1.29 9.68 4.27
CA MET A 15 0.57 9.60 3.00
C MET A 15 1.17 10.53 1.93
N PHE A 16 1.64 11.70 2.31
CA PHE A 16 2.34 12.60 1.38
C PHE A 16 3.62 11.97 0.83
N CYS A 17 4.46 11.36 1.70
CA CYS A 17 5.66 10.63 1.26
C CYS A 17 5.32 9.47 0.31
N LEU A 18 4.27 8.70 0.62
CA LEU A 18 3.82 7.61 -0.25
C LEU A 18 3.26 8.13 -1.58
N SER A 19 2.59 9.28 -1.59
CA SER A 19 2.11 9.90 -2.82
C SER A 19 3.27 10.38 -3.72
N ILE A 20 4.34 10.94 -3.14
CA ILE A 20 5.59 11.24 -3.88
C ILE A 20 6.17 9.94 -4.46
N ASN A 21 6.16 8.87 -3.70
CA ASN A 21 6.61 7.56 -4.16
C ASN A 21 5.82 7.09 -5.39
N ASP A 22 4.49 7.24 -5.40
CA ASP A 22 3.62 6.85 -6.51
C ASP A 22 3.88 7.69 -7.77
N ILE A 23 4.08 9.01 -7.62
CA ILE A 23 4.47 9.92 -8.70
C ILE A 23 5.83 9.49 -9.29
N THR A 24 6.79 9.17 -8.43
CA THR A 24 8.11 8.71 -8.87
C THR A 24 8.01 7.39 -9.64
N TYR A 25 7.17 6.44 -9.19
CA TYR A 25 6.91 5.22 -9.95
C TYR A 25 6.29 5.50 -11.31
N LYS A 26 5.29 6.37 -11.37
CA LYS A 26 4.66 6.73 -12.64
C LYS A 26 5.68 7.31 -13.62
N ASN A 27 6.50 8.26 -13.15
CA ASN A 27 7.54 8.86 -13.96
C ASN A 27 8.55 7.81 -14.48
N LEU A 28 9.06 6.96 -13.60
CA LEU A 28 10.05 5.94 -13.99
C LEU A 28 9.45 4.91 -14.94
N THR A 29 8.23 4.42 -14.68
CA THR A 29 7.60 3.38 -15.50
C THR A 29 7.16 3.86 -16.89
N MET A 30 7.15 5.16 -17.14
CA MET A 30 6.97 5.71 -18.49
C MET A 30 8.21 5.51 -19.38
N ASN A 31 9.41 5.54 -18.78
CA ASN A 31 10.69 5.54 -19.51
C ASN A 31 11.51 4.25 -19.31
N PHE A 32 11.20 3.49 -18.26
CA PHE A 32 11.96 2.31 -17.87
C PHE A 32 11.01 1.08 -17.73
N PRO A 33 11.54 -0.14 -17.91
CA PRO A 33 10.82 -1.36 -17.57
C PRO A 33 10.33 -1.35 -16.11
N VAL A 34 9.12 -1.86 -15.87
CA VAL A 34 8.53 -1.88 -14.52
C VAL A 34 9.43 -2.61 -13.52
N TRP A 35 10.02 -3.72 -13.93
CA TRP A 35 10.89 -4.52 -13.06
C TRP A 35 12.17 -3.80 -12.66
N GLU A 36 12.60 -2.82 -13.45
CA GLU A 36 13.73 -1.97 -13.11
C GLU A 36 13.39 -1.01 -11.98
N ALA A 37 12.22 -0.37 -12.02
CA ALA A 37 11.74 0.44 -10.91
C ALA A 37 11.54 -0.39 -9.63
N VAL A 38 11.03 -1.62 -9.75
CA VAL A 38 10.91 -2.57 -8.63
C VAL A 38 12.29 -2.93 -8.07
N PHE A 39 13.28 -3.16 -8.94
CA PHE A 39 14.65 -3.49 -8.53
C PHE A 39 15.29 -2.35 -7.70
N PHE A 40 15.23 -1.11 -8.19
CA PHE A 40 15.82 0.01 -7.44
C PHE A 40 15.12 0.27 -6.10
N ARG A 41 13.78 0.14 -6.05
CA ARG A 41 13.07 0.18 -4.78
C ARG A 41 13.52 -0.92 -3.83
N ALA A 42 13.63 -2.17 -4.33
CA ALA A 42 14.04 -3.30 -3.54
C ALA A 42 15.47 -3.16 -3.03
N LEU A 43 16.38 -2.66 -3.88
CA LEU A 43 17.77 -2.40 -3.53
C LEU A 43 17.89 -1.37 -2.40
N SER A 44 17.29 -0.19 -2.58
CA SER A 44 17.30 0.87 -1.57
C SER A 44 16.58 0.44 -0.27
N GLY A 45 15.45 -0.26 -0.37
CA GLY A 45 14.73 -0.83 0.78
C GLY A 45 15.55 -1.90 1.52
N SER A 46 16.31 -2.72 0.79
CA SER A 46 17.20 -3.74 1.40
C SER A 46 18.37 -3.08 2.14
N ILE A 47 18.96 -2.02 1.59
CA ILE A 47 20.01 -1.25 2.28
C ILE A 47 19.46 -0.67 3.59
N ILE A 48 18.27 -0.06 3.57
CA ILE A 48 17.63 0.49 4.78
C ILE A 48 17.37 -0.63 5.79
N SER A 49 16.90 -1.79 5.34
CA SER A 49 16.66 -2.93 6.23
C SER A 49 17.93 -3.46 6.89
N LEU A 50 19.06 -3.46 6.16
CA LEU A 50 20.38 -3.83 6.71
C LEU A 50 20.85 -2.81 7.76
N VAL A 51 20.64 -1.52 7.52
CA VAL A 51 20.93 -0.48 8.53
C VAL A 51 20.09 -0.69 9.79
N MET A 52 18.80 -1.04 9.64
CA MET A 52 17.95 -1.40 10.79
C MET A 52 18.49 -2.61 11.54
N VAL A 53 18.93 -3.65 10.84
CA VAL A 53 19.55 -4.86 11.45
C VAL A 53 20.84 -4.50 12.18
N TYR A 54 21.67 -3.63 11.60
CA TYR A 54 22.90 -3.17 12.23
C TYR A 54 22.63 -2.49 13.59
N HIS A 55 21.59 -1.64 13.68
CA HIS A 55 21.23 -0.95 14.92
C HIS A 55 20.49 -1.84 15.93
N THR A 56 19.69 -2.81 15.48
CA THR A 56 18.89 -3.68 16.38
C THR A 56 19.58 -5.01 16.70
N GLY A 57 20.65 -5.33 16.00
CA GLY A 57 21.40 -6.58 16.12
C GLY A 57 20.83 -7.72 15.27
N ILE A 58 21.70 -8.66 14.89
CA ILE A 58 21.35 -9.84 14.04
C ILE A 58 20.27 -10.72 14.71
N SER A 59 20.15 -10.72 16.03
CA SER A 59 19.11 -11.45 16.75
C SER A 59 17.70 -10.99 16.39
N SER A 60 17.55 -9.75 15.92
CA SER A 60 16.25 -9.16 15.54
C SER A 60 15.62 -9.81 14.32
N ILE A 61 16.39 -10.46 13.46
CA ILE A 61 15.89 -11.16 12.26
C ILE A 61 15.63 -12.66 12.49
N LYS A 62 15.97 -13.19 13.68
CA LYS A 62 15.64 -14.58 13.99
C LYS A 62 14.14 -14.75 14.17
N THR A 63 13.56 -15.71 13.47
CA THR A 63 12.12 -16.00 13.53
C THR A 63 11.83 -17.42 14.00
N LYS A 64 10.76 -17.58 14.75
CA LYS A 64 10.15 -18.86 15.08
C LYS A 64 8.97 -19.22 14.17
N LYS A 65 8.60 -18.32 13.25
CA LYS A 65 7.42 -18.45 12.38
C LYS A 65 7.77 -18.23 10.89
N PRO A 66 8.71 -19.02 10.31
CA PRO A 66 9.20 -18.77 8.94
C PRO A 66 8.10 -18.82 7.88
N ILE A 67 7.14 -19.74 8.01
CA ILE A 67 6.00 -19.85 7.06
C ILE A 67 5.16 -18.58 7.06
N ARG A 68 4.90 -17.98 8.24
CA ARG A 68 4.12 -16.73 8.32
C ARG A 68 4.87 -15.55 7.71
N HIS A 69 6.20 -15.49 7.89
CA HIS A 69 7.03 -14.50 7.21
C HIS A 69 7.02 -14.71 5.70
N PHE A 70 7.09 -15.95 5.23
CA PHE A 70 6.98 -16.26 3.80
C PHE A 70 5.64 -15.79 3.22
N VAL A 71 4.51 -16.17 3.84
CA VAL A 71 3.17 -15.74 3.38
C VAL A 71 3.07 -14.22 3.33
N ARG A 72 3.54 -13.54 4.39
CA ARG A 72 3.51 -12.08 4.44
C ARG A 72 4.41 -11.44 3.38
N ALA A 73 5.65 -11.93 3.21
CA ALA A 73 6.58 -11.39 2.23
C ALA A 73 6.08 -11.65 0.80
N PHE A 74 5.60 -12.85 0.50
CA PHE A 74 4.98 -13.18 -0.78
C PHE A 74 3.78 -12.27 -1.09
N SER A 75 2.89 -12.08 -0.12
CA SER A 75 1.73 -11.19 -0.29
C SER A 75 2.17 -9.74 -0.50
N ALA A 76 3.19 -9.27 0.23
CA ALA A 76 3.68 -7.91 0.08
C ALA A 76 4.39 -7.68 -1.28
N VAL A 77 5.14 -8.68 -1.77
CA VAL A 77 5.73 -8.64 -3.11
C VAL A 77 4.65 -8.61 -4.17
N GLY A 78 3.66 -9.51 -4.11
CA GLY A 78 2.52 -9.54 -5.04
C GLY A 78 1.74 -8.21 -5.04
N CYS A 79 1.48 -7.66 -3.85
CA CYS A 79 0.84 -6.36 -3.69
C CYS A 79 1.61 -5.26 -4.44
N VAL A 80 2.89 -5.10 -4.15
CA VAL A 80 3.72 -4.02 -4.71
C VAL A 80 3.89 -4.18 -6.22
N VAL A 81 4.17 -5.37 -6.70
CA VAL A 81 4.36 -5.63 -8.13
C VAL A 81 3.09 -5.30 -8.91
N LEU A 82 1.94 -5.83 -8.49
CA LEU A 82 0.66 -5.54 -9.16
C LEU A 82 0.29 -4.07 -9.08
N TYR A 83 0.56 -3.40 -7.96
CA TYR A 83 0.32 -1.98 -7.78
C TYR A 83 1.13 -1.13 -8.77
N ILE A 84 2.43 -1.43 -8.92
CA ILE A 84 3.31 -0.69 -9.83
C ILE A 84 2.92 -0.93 -11.30
N PHE A 85 2.56 -2.17 -11.66
CA PHE A 85 2.00 -2.44 -12.99
C PHE A 85 0.69 -1.66 -13.22
N GLY A 86 -0.16 -1.56 -12.21
CA GLY A 86 -1.36 -0.71 -12.25
C GLY A 86 -1.02 0.76 -12.51
N ILE A 87 -0.02 1.32 -11.81
CA ILE A 87 0.46 2.70 -12.02
C ILE A 87 0.89 2.92 -13.48
N LYS A 88 1.56 1.94 -14.10
CA LYS A 88 2.00 2.05 -15.49
C LYS A 88 0.85 2.21 -16.48
N TYR A 89 -0.24 1.48 -16.28
CA TYR A 89 -1.30 1.34 -17.29
C TYR A 89 -2.56 2.16 -17.01
N LEU A 90 -2.79 2.57 -15.76
CA LEU A 90 -3.97 3.30 -15.33
C LEU A 90 -3.64 4.74 -14.93
N LEU A 91 -4.66 5.56 -14.78
CA LEU A 91 -4.52 6.84 -14.09
C LEU A 91 -4.12 6.58 -12.62
N LEU A 92 -3.25 7.44 -12.07
CA LEU A 92 -2.82 7.31 -10.68
C LEU A 92 -4.00 7.31 -9.70
N SER A 93 -4.96 8.22 -9.91
CA SER A 93 -6.18 8.32 -9.09
C SER A 93 -7.06 7.07 -9.19
N GLU A 94 -7.13 6.42 -10.34
CA GLU A 94 -7.87 5.18 -10.53
C GLU A 94 -7.18 4.02 -9.80
N ASN A 95 -5.88 3.86 -10.02
CA ASN A 95 -5.08 2.81 -9.40
C ASN A 95 -5.15 2.88 -7.86
N ILE A 96 -4.95 4.07 -7.28
CA ILE A 96 -5.00 4.25 -5.83
C ILE A 96 -6.39 4.05 -5.26
N ALA A 97 -7.45 4.51 -5.96
CA ALA A 97 -8.82 4.35 -5.49
C ALA A 97 -9.20 2.87 -5.38
N ILE A 98 -8.86 2.06 -6.39
CA ILE A 98 -9.12 0.62 -6.37
C ILE A 98 -8.28 -0.07 -5.28
N ALA A 99 -7.00 0.28 -5.15
CA ALA A 99 -6.11 -0.30 -4.14
C ALA A 99 -6.58 -0.01 -2.70
N HIS A 100 -7.22 1.14 -2.46
CA HIS A 100 -7.80 1.50 -1.16
C HIS A 100 -9.04 0.66 -0.77
N SER A 101 -9.47 -0.29 -1.60
CA SER A 101 -10.44 -1.33 -1.21
C SER A 101 -9.81 -2.41 -0.30
N ALA A 102 -8.50 -2.45 -0.15
CA ALA A 102 -7.78 -3.45 0.66
C ALA A 102 -8.30 -3.60 2.11
N PRO A 103 -8.59 -2.52 2.87
CA PRO A 103 -9.17 -2.66 4.21
C PRO A 103 -10.55 -3.31 4.20
N ILE A 104 -11.36 -3.06 3.17
CA ILE A 104 -12.68 -3.64 2.98
C ILE A 104 -12.55 -5.15 2.73
N ILE A 105 -11.63 -5.54 1.86
CA ILE A 105 -11.31 -6.94 1.57
C ILE A 105 -10.75 -7.64 2.81
N ALA A 106 -9.86 -6.98 3.57
CA ALA A 106 -9.31 -7.51 4.81
C ALA A 106 -10.41 -7.77 5.85
N ALA A 107 -11.38 -6.85 5.96
CA ALA A 107 -12.52 -7.02 6.83
C ALA A 107 -13.39 -8.22 6.45
N LEU A 108 -13.58 -8.48 5.14
CA LEU A 108 -14.31 -9.65 4.65
C LEU A 108 -13.54 -10.95 4.92
N LEU A 109 -12.22 -10.96 4.66
CA LEU A 109 -11.38 -12.14 4.85
C LEU A 109 -11.12 -12.48 6.34
N ALA A 110 -11.26 -11.52 7.24
CA ALA A 110 -11.15 -11.77 8.69
C ALA A 110 -12.20 -12.78 9.20
N LEU A 111 -13.36 -12.89 8.54
CA LEU A 111 -14.40 -13.88 8.86
C LEU A 111 -13.87 -15.33 8.82
N PRO A 112 -13.48 -15.86 7.64
CA PRO A 112 -13.05 -17.23 7.54
C PRO A 112 -11.67 -17.49 8.14
N ILE A 113 -10.78 -16.47 8.18
CA ILE A 113 -9.38 -16.64 8.60
C ILE A 113 -9.20 -16.50 10.11
N LEU A 114 -9.92 -15.54 10.74
CA LEU A 114 -9.81 -15.25 12.17
C LEU A 114 -11.01 -15.73 12.98
N GLY A 115 -12.06 -16.24 12.33
CA GLY A 115 -13.30 -16.66 13.00
C GLY A 115 -14.08 -15.48 13.62
N GLU A 116 -13.83 -14.26 13.19
CA GLU A 116 -14.53 -13.07 13.69
C GLU A 116 -15.97 -13.04 13.21
N LYS A 117 -16.92 -12.69 14.10
CA LYS A 117 -18.32 -12.46 13.71
C LYS A 117 -18.46 -11.05 13.13
N ILE A 118 -18.98 -10.95 11.90
CA ILE A 118 -19.24 -9.65 11.29
C ILE A 118 -20.69 -9.24 11.56
N GLY A 119 -20.87 -8.08 12.21
CA GLY A 119 -22.18 -7.46 12.37
C GLY A 119 -22.73 -6.89 11.06
N ILE A 120 -24.06 -6.77 10.95
CA ILE A 120 -24.75 -6.28 9.74
C ILE A 120 -24.20 -4.94 9.22
N HIS A 121 -23.83 -4.04 10.11
CA HIS A 121 -23.28 -2.73 9.74
C HIS A 121 -21.94 -2.84 8.97
N ARG A 122 -21.08 -3.80 9.35
CA ARG A 122 -19.82 -4.05 8.66
C ARG A 122 -20.07 -4.66 7.27
N ILE A 123 -21.06 -5.55 7.16
CA ILE A 123 -21.49 -6.12 5.87
C ILE A 123 -21.98 -5.02 4.93
N VAL A 124 -22.84 -4.10 5.41
CA VAL A 124 -23.34 -2.98 4.61
C VAL A 124 -22.19 -2.09 4.12
N ALA A 125 -21.24 -1.77 5.00
CA ALA A 125 -20.07 -0.99 4.61
C ALA A 125 -19.25 -1.70 3.51
N ILE A 126 -19.00 -3.00 3.67
CA ILE A 126 -18.28 -3.81 2.67
C ILE A 126 -18.99 -3.76 1.31
N VAL A 127 -20.31 -3.91 1.29
CA VAL A 127 -21.11 -3.84 0.06
C VAL A 127 -21.01 -2.46 -0.59
N ILE A 128 -21.13 -1.37 0.19
CA ILE A 128 -21.00 0.00 -0.32
C ILE A 128 -19.62 0.23 -0.92
N GLY A 129 -18.55 -0.18 -0.25
CA GLY A 129 -17.20 -0.04 -0.77
C GLY A 129 -16.96 -0.87 -2.03
N PHE A 130 -17.52 -2.07 -2.10
CA PHE A 130 -17.44 -2.90 -3.29
C PHE A 130 -18.21 -2.31 -4.48
N ILE A 131 -19.37 -1.69 -4.25
CA ILE A 131 -20.09 -0.90 -5.27
C ILE A 131 -19.19 0.24 -5.77
N GLY A 132 -18.46 0.91 -4.88
CA GLY A 132 -17.48 1.93 -5.28
C GLY A 132 -16.42 1.40 -6.23
N VAL A 133 -15.87 0.21 -5.98
CA VAL A 133 -14.92 -0.45 -6.89
C VAL A 133 -15.57 -0.75 -8.24
N LEU A 134 -16.78 -1.28 -8.25
CA LEU A 134 -17.51 -1.58 -9.51
C LEU A 134 -17.79 -0.34 -10.36
N ILE A 135 -18.09 0.80 -9.72
CA ILE A 135 -18.29 2.09 -10.42
C ILE A 135 -17.00 2.55 -11.10
N ILE A 136 -15.83 2.32 -10.49
CA ILE A 136 -14.54 2.66 -11.09
C ILE A 136 -14.18 1.70 -12.22
N VAL A 137 -14.27 0.41 -11.97
CA VAL A 137 -13.83 -0.65 -12.90
C VAL A 137 -14.76 -0.82 -14.08
N LYS A 138 -16.07 -0.54 -13.93
CA LYS A 138 -17.12 -0.65 -14.96
C LYS A 138 -17.12 -2.00 -15.68
N PRO A 139 -17.14 -3.13 -14.98
CA PRO A 139 -17.08 -4.45 -15.61
C PRO A 139 -18.30 -4.68 -16.53
N GLY A 140 -18.06 -5.33 -17.68
CA GLY A 140 -19.12 -5.62 -18.65
C GLY A 140 -19.53 -4.45 -19.53
N THR A 141 -18.82 -3.33 -19.53
CA THR A 141 -19.01 -2.20 -20.43
C THR A 141 -17.81 -2.06 -21.39
N ASP A 142 -17.98 -1.31 -22.48
CA ASP A 142 -16.86 -0.98 -23.39
C ASP A 142 -15.77 -0.12 -22.73
N LEU A 143 -16.04 0.42 -21.55
CA LEU A 143 -15.10 1.22 -20.74
C LEU A 143 -14.27 0.35 -19.76
N PHE A 144 -14.53 -0.95 -19.71
CA PHE A 144 -13.77 -1.87 -18.86
C PHE A 144 -12.34 -2.00 -19.35
N GLN A 145 -11.38 -1.76 -18.46
CA GLN A 145 -9.97 -1.98 -18.72
C GLN A 145 -9.51 -3.23 -17.96
N LEU A 146 -8.97 -4.21 -18.67
CA LEU A 146 -8.44 -5.43 -18.05
C LEU A 146 -7.34 -5.11 -17.01
N GLN A 147 -6.60 -4.02 -17.22
CA GLN A 147 -5.57 -3.53 -16.34
C GLN A 147 -6.09 -3.13 -14.94
N SER A 148 -7.39 -2.85 -14.78
CA SER A 148 -8.02 -2.58 -13.48
C SER A 148 -7.98 -3.80 -12.54
N LEU A 149 -7.76 -5.00 -13.08
CA LEU A 149 -7.53 -6.21 -12.28
C LEU A 149 -6.20 -6.16 -11.51
N LEU A 150 -5.23 -5.35 -11.97
CA LEU A 150 -3.93 -5.20 -11.30
C LEU A 150 -4.08 -4.57 -9.90
N PRO A 151 -4.67 -3.37 -9.73
CA PRO A 151 -4.89 -2.81 -8.40
C PRO A 151 -5.92 -3.61 -7.58
N MET A 152 -6.87 -4.32 -8.18
CA MET A 152 -7.75 -5.24 -7.45
C MET A 152 -6.97 -6.41 -6.86
N GLY A 153 -6.09 -7.04 -7.64
CA GLY A 153 -5.17 -8.08 -7.16
C GLY A 153 -4.22 -7.55 -6.08
N SER A 154 -3.68 -6.33 -6.27
CA SER A 154 -2.87 -5.64 -5.27
C SER A 154 -3.64 -5.45 -3.96
N ALA A 155 -4.90 -5.01 -4.00
CA ALA A 155 -5.75 -4.85 -2.82
C ALA A 155 -6.00 -6.18 -2.09
N LEU A 156 -6.19 -7.27 -2.82
CA LEU A 156 -6.34 -8.61 -2.24
C LEU A 156 -5.06 -9.06 -1.52
N PHE A 157 -3.89 -8.89 -2.15
CA PHE A 157 -2.61 -9.16 -1.52
C PHE A 157 -2.36 -8.26 -0.31
N MET A 158 -2.72 -6.97 -0.38
CA MET A 158 -2.58 -6.06 0.75
C MET A 158 -3.47 -6.46 1.93
N ALA A 159 -4.69 -6.93 1.67
CA ALA A 159 -5.54 -7.51 2.70
C ALA A 159 -4.86 -8.71 3.40
N SER A 160 -4.22 -9.59 2.63
CA SER A 160 -3.41 -10.69 3.18
C SER A 160 -2.20 -10.18 4.00
N VAL A 161 -1.55 -9.08 3.57
CA VAL A 161 -0.48 -8.42 4.34
C VAL A 161 -1.00 -7.94 5.68
N TYR A 162 -2.17 -7.29 5.75
CA TYR A 162 -2.77 -6.84 7.01
C TYR A 162 -3.01 -7.99 7.97
N LEU A 163 -3.65 -9.06 7.51
CA LEU A 163 -3.98 -10.23 8.33
C LEU A 163 -2.72 -10.98 8.82
N SER A 164 -1.75 -11.19 7.92
CA SER A 164 -0.49 -11.88 8.27
C SER A 164 0.37 -11.03 9.20
N THR A 165 0.44 -9.71 9.00
CA THR A 165 1.17 -8.79 9.88
C THR A 165 0.58 -8.82 11.28
N ARG A 166 -0.75 -8.73 11.44
CA ARG A 166 -1.43 -8.85 12.74
C ARG A 166 -1.03 -10.13 13.49
N SER A 167 -0.85 -11.24 12.76
CA SER A 167 -0.44 -12.52 13.34
C SER A 167 1.03 -12.58 13.78
N LEU A 168 1.88 -11.69 13.24
CA LEU A 168 3.32 -11.62 13.53
C LEU A 168 3.67 -10.58 14.59
N MET A 169 2.92 -9.48 14.68
CA MET A 169 3.25 -8.34 15.56
C MET A 169 3.47 -8.70 17.03
N ASN A 170 2.79 -9.74 17.52
CA ASN A 170 2.91 -10.16 18.92
C ASN A 170 4.17 -11.00 19.23
N THR A 171 4.87 -11.47 18.21
CA THR A 171 5.97 -12.45 18.40
C THR A 171 7.23 -12.11 17.65
N GLU A 172 7.16 -11.22 16.65
CA GLU A 172 8.26 -10.92 15.76
C GLU A 172 8.59 -9.42 15.81
N SER A 173 9.85 -9.09 15.54
CA SER A 173 10.30 -7.71 15.50
C SER A 173 9.86 -7.00 14.22
N SER A 174 9.66 -5.68 14.27
CA SER A 174 9.43 -4.88 13.05
C SER A 174 10.59 -5.01 12.06
N THR A 175 11.82 -5.12 12.57
CA THR A 175 13.03 -5.29 11.75
C THR A 175 12.99 -6.59 10.96
N SER A 176 12.59 -7.73 11.56
CA SER A 176 12.46 -8.99 10.82
C SER A 176 11.41 -8.92 9.71
N ILE A 177 10.28 -8.28 10.00
CA ILE A 177 9.20 -8.10 9.04
C ILE A 177 9.66 -7.30 7.80
N VAL A 178 10.36 -6.18 8.03
CA VAL A 178 10.91 -5.35 6.95
C VAL A 178 12.01 -6.09 6.19
N PHE A 179 12.92 -6.76 6.91
CA PHE A 179 14.03 -7.50 6.33
C PHE A 179 13.55 -8.58 5.36
N TYR A 180 12.70 -9.49 5.82
CA TYR A 180 12.20 -10.58 4.96
C TYR A 180 11.44 -10.08 3.73
N TYR A 181 10.65 -9.01 3.88
CA TYR A 181 9.97 -8.39 2.75
C TYR A 181 10.94 -7.77 1.75
N SER A 182 11.89 -6.95 2.21
CA SER A 182 12.82 -6.23 1.32
C SER A 182 13.67 -7.22 0.52
N PHE A 183 14.18 -8.26 1.17
CA PHE A 183 14.97 -9.30 0.48
C PHE A 183 14.13 -10.17 -0.43
N ALA A 184 12.88 -10.49 -0.08
CA ALA A 184 11.98 -11.20 -0.99
C ALA A 184 11.68 -10.37 -2.25
N LEU A 185 11.46 -9.06 -2.10
CA LEU A 185 11.24 -8.16 -3.23
C LEU A 185 12.51 -8.06 -4.10
N LEU A 186 13.69 -7.94 -3.47
CA LEU A 186 14.96 -7.89 -4.19
C LEU A 186 15.21 -9.19 -4.97
N PHE A 187 15.02 -10.34 -4.33
CA PHE A 187 15.17 -11.64 -4.99
C PHE A 187 14.22 -11.78 -6.18
N THR A 188 12.95 -11.40 -6.00
CA THR A 188 11.96 -11.43 -7.08
C THR A 188 12.35 -10.50 -8.22
N SER A 189 12.80 -9.28 -7.92
CA SER A 189 13.21 -8.31 -8.95
C SER A 189 14.45 -8.75 -9.73
N VAL A 190 15.34 -9.55 -9.13
CA VAL A 190 16.50 -10.13 -9.81
C VAL A 190 16.06 -11.27 -10.73
N ILE A 191 15.10 -12.12 -10.31
CA ILE A 191 14.57 -13.20 -11.17
C ILE A 191 13.89 -12.64 -12.43
N PHE A 192 13.12 -11.58 -12.26
CA PHE A 192 12.40 -10.91 -13.37
C PHE A 192 13.16 -9.70 -13.91
N PHE A 193 14.48 -9.66 -13.71
CA PHE A 193 15.29 -8.55 -14.19
C PHE A 193 15.16 -8.41 -15.72
N PRO A 194 14.88 -7.21 -16.24
CA PRO A 194 14.59 -7.03 -17.64
C PRO A 194 15.84 -7.28 -18.50
N SER A 195 15.68 -7.96 -19.62
CA SER A 195 16.76 -8.14 -20.62
C SER A 195 17.11 -6.84 -21.35
N ASP A 196 16.15 -5.91 -21.38
CA ASP A 196 16.21 -4.58 -21.96
C ASP A 196 16.50 -3.50 -20.91
N PHE A 197 17.37 -3.82 -19.93
CA PHE A 197 17.77 -2.89 -18.87
C PHE A 197 18.35 -1.60 -19.47
N ILE A 198 17.81 -0.48 -19.01
CA ILE A 198 18.20 0.85 -19.43
C ILE A 198 19.01 1.50 -18.31
N ILE A 199 20.29 1.81 -18.56
CA ILE A 199 21.11 2.49 -17.55
C ILE A 199 20.52 3.89 -17.29
N PRO A 200 19.99 4.16 -16.08
CA PRO A 200 19.42 5.46 -15.78
C PRO A 200 20.52 6.53 -15.72
N ASP A 201 20.21 7.72 -16.22
CA ASP A 201 21.06 8.89 -16.00
C ASP A 201 21.08 9.29 -14.51
N ALA A 202 21.91 10.25 -14.12
CA ALA A 202 22.07 10.65 -12.73
C ALA A 202 20.76 11.14 -12.08
N PHE A 203 19.89 11.80 -12.84
CA PHE A 203 18.61 12.29 -12.36
C PHE A 203 17.64 11.12 -12.11
N ASN A 204 17.43 10.24 -13.09
CA ASN A 204 16.56 9.09 -12.98
C ASN A 204 17.07 8.07 -11.95
N LEU A 205 18.40 7.91 -11.81
CA LEU A 205 18.97 7.09 -10.74
C LEU A 205 18.64 7.65 -9.35
N THR A 206 18.72 8.97 -9.17
CA THR A 206 18.35 9.63 -7.91
C THR A 206 16.87 9.41 -7.61
N LEU A 207 15.99 9.56 -8.60
CA LEU A 207 14.57 9.26 -8.46
C LEU A 207 14.36 7.79 -8.10
N ALA A 208 15.00 6.86 -8.78
CA ALA A 208 14.86 5.44 -8.56
C ALA A 208 15.31 5.02 -7.14
N LEU A 209 16.41 5.56 -6.64
CA LEU A 209 16.88 5.31 -5.28
C LEU A 209 15.99 5.99 -4.22
N SER A 210 15.35 7.12 -4.56
CA SER A 210 14.42 7.79 -3.66
C SER A 210 13.18 6.96 -3.33
N LEU A 211 12.80 6.00 -4.18
CA LEU A 211 11.66 5.11 -3.97
C LEU A 211 11.73 4.38 -2.64
N GLY A 212 12.88 3.81 -2.30
CA GLY A 212 13.05 3.12 -1.00
C GLY A 212 13.04 4.08 0.17
N ILE A 213 13.61 5.28 0.00
CA ILE A 213 13.66 6.31 1.06
C ILE A 213 12.25 6.83 1.35
N MET A 214 11.53 7.28 0.32
CA MET A 214 10.18 7.82 0.47
C MET A 214 9.20 6.77 0.98
N GLY A 215 9.29 5.54 0.47
CA GLY A 215 8.50 4.43 0.98
C GLY A 215 8.78 4.13 2.46
N SER A 216 10.05 4.11 2.87
CA SER A 216 10.45 3.86 4.26
C SER A 216 10.01 4.99 5.20
N LEU A 217 10.17 6.25 4.77
CA LEU A 217 9.71 7.42 5.52
C LEU A 217 8.19 7.43 5.68
N GLY A 218 7.45 7.11 4.61
CA GLY A 218 6.00 7.00 4.65
C GLY A 218 5.55 5.99 5.71
N HIS A 219 6.07 4.76 5.65
CA HIS A 219 5.77 3.72 6.65
C HIS A 219 6.24 4.07 8.06
N TYR A 220 7.38 4.77 8.20
CA TYR A 220 7.84 5.25 9.50
C TYR A 220 6.84 6.24 10.12
N PHE A 221 6.41 7.26 9.36
CA PHE A 221 5.43 8.23 9.84
C PHE A 221 4.08 7.59 10.16
N MET A 222 3.59 6.64 9.36
CA MET A 222 2.40 5.86 9.68
C MET A 222 2.54 5.08 11.00
N SER A 223 3.68 4.43 11.20
CA SER A 223 3.95 3.70 12.45
C SER A 223 4.00 4.64 13.66
N GLN A 224 4.58 5.83 13.51
CA GLN A 224 4.60 6.85 14.57
C GLN A 224 3.19 7.43 14.81
N ALA A 225 2.38 7.58 13.78
CA ALA A 225 0.96 7.98 13.92
C ALA A 225 0.20 6.98 14.80
N ALA A 226 0.32 5.68 14.51
CA ALA A 226 -0.33 4.61 15.27
C ALA A 226 0.15 4.50 16.73
N LYS A 227 1.39 4.93 17.02
CA LYS A 227 1.91 5.00 18.41
C LYS A 227 1.36 6.19 19.21
N ASN A 228 0.99 7.28 18.52
CA ASN A 228 0.59 8.53 19.18
C ASN A 228 -0.93 8.68 19.29
N ALA A 229 -1.72 8.04 18.44
CA ALA A 229 -3.18 8.13 18.46
C ALA A 229 -3.82 6.80 18.04
N ASP A 230 -5.07 6.60 18.46
CA ASP A 230 -5.86 5.43 18.08
C ASP A 230 -5.99 5.33 16.56
N VAL A 231 -5.98 4.09 16.05
CA VAL A 231 -6.14 3.81 14.61
C VAL A 231 -7.43 4.43 14.07
N ALA A 232 -8.52 4.42 14.84
CA ALA A 232 -9.78 5.03 14.43
C ALA A 232 -9.71 6.57 14.27
N VAL A 233 -8.70 7.23 14.87
CA VAL A 233 -8.45 8.67 14.69
C VAL A 233 -7.57 8.91 13.48
N THR A 234 -6.60 8.03 13.21
CA THR A 234 -5.59 8.22 12.15
C THR A 234 -6.00 7.62 10.80
N SER A 235 -6.73 6.50 10.78
CA SER A 235 -7.08 5.82 9.54
C SER A 235 -7.89 6.64 8.52
N PRO A 236 -8.80 7.58 8.90
CA PRO A 236 -9.41 8.46 7.91
C PRO A 236 -8.41 9.30 7.11
N PHE A 237 -7.26 9.59 7.71
CA PHE A 237 -6.22 10.40 7.07
C PHE A 237 -5.33 9.60 6.11
N GLU A 238 -5.43 8.27 6.08
CA GLU A 238 -4.84 7.46 5.00
C GLU A 238 -5.42 7.83 3.63
N TYR A 239 -6.69 8.22 3.58
CA TYR A 239 -7.35 8.63 2.35
C TYR A 239 -6.90 10.01 1.82
N THR A 240 -6.10 10.77 2.58
CA THR A 240 -5.47 12.01 2.07
C THR A 240 -4.53 11.73 0.90
N SER A 241 -3.98 10.52 0.79
CA SER A 241 -3.21 10.06 -0.36
C SER A 241 -3.99 10.19 -1.68
N PHE A 242 -5.31 9.96 -1.66
CA PHE A 242 -6.15 10.12 -2.84
C PHE A 242 -6.17 11.57 -3.34
N VAL A 243 -6.21 12.53 -2.41
CA VAL A 243 -6.14 13.96 -2.72
C VAL A 243 -4.75 14.33 -3.24
N PHE A 244 -3.69 13.89 -2.56
CA PHE A 244 -2.31 14.19 -2.97
C PHE A 244 -2.00 13.61 -4.35
N VAL A 245 -2.34 12.34 -4.60
CA VAL A 245 -2.13 11.69 -5.88
C VAL A 245 -2.98 12.31 -6.98
N GLY A 246 -4.23 12.71 -6.70
CA GLY A 246 -5.08 13.41 -7.66
C GLY A 246 -4.49 14.75 -8.08
N VAL A 247 -4.06 15.57 -7.12
CA VAL A 247 -3.43 16.87 -7.38
C VAL A 247 -2.09 16.71 -8.11
N MET A 248 -1.22 15.83 -7.63
CA MET A 248 0.08 15.60 -8.25
C MET A 248 -0.05 14.95 -9.64
N GLY A 249 -0.99 14.02 -9.82
CA GLY A 249 -1.28 13.41 -11.12
C GLY A 249 -1.69 14.45 -12.15
N TYR A 250 -2.51 15.42 -11.73
CA TYR A 250 -2.85 16.56 -12.60
C TYR A 250 -1.63 17.44 -12.92
N ILE A 251 -0.85 17.82 -11.90
CA ILE A 251 0.29 18.74 -12.10
C ILE A 251 1.40 18.12 -12.95
N PHE A 252 1.74 16.86 -12.72
CA PHE A 252 2.91 16.22 -13.35
C PHE A 252 2.57 15.46 -14.64
N PHE A 253 1.34 14.95 -14.76
CA PHE A 253 0.94 14.07 -15.87
C PHE A 253 -0.30 14.55 -16.61
N ASN A 254 -0.91 15.70 -16.23
CA ASN A 254 -2.19 16.20 -16.75
C ASN A 254 -3.33 15.17 -16.63
N GLU A 255 -3.26 14.29 -15.63
CA GLU A 255 -4.30 13.29 -15.37
C GLU A 255 -5.49 13.91 -14.65
N ILE A 256 -6.68 13.84 -15.25
CA ILE A 256 -7.93 14.32 -14.63
C ILE A 256 -8.75 13.08 -14.25
N PRO A 257 -9.04 12.87 -12.93
CA PRO A 257 -9.90 11.77 -12.52
C PRO A 257 -11.28 11.86 -13.16
N SER A 258 -11.77 10.75 -13.70
CA SER A 258 -13.13 10.70 -14.22
C SER A 258 -14.15 10.81 -13.07
N ASN A 259 -15.39 11.24 -13.40
CA ASN A 259 -16.48 11.30 -12.42
C ASN A 259 -16.72 9.94 -11.73
N SER A 260 -16.52 8.84 -12.44
CA SER A 260 -16.62 7.50 -11.87
C SER A 260 -15.55 7.23 -10.81
N VAL A 261 -14.30 7.68 -11.05
CA VAL A 261 -13.21 7.56 -10.07
C VAL A 261 -13.50 8.39 -8.83
N VAL A 262 -14.02 9.61 -9.00
CA VAL A 262 -14.39 10.47 -7.88
C VAL A 262 -15.53 9.86 -7.07
N LEU A 263 -16.63 9.46 -7.71
CA LEU A 263 -17.79 8.91 -7.03
C LEU A 263 -17.47 7.55 -6.37
N GLY A 264 -16.82 6.63 -7.09
CA GLY A 264 -16.45 5.33 -6.56
C GLY A 264 -15.41 5.45 -5.44
N GLY A 265 -14.42 6.35 -5.58
CA GLY A 265 -13.44 6.65 -4.55
C GLY A 265 -14.09 7.20 -3.26
N MET A 266 -15.06 8.12 -3.37
CA MET A 266 -15.83 8.60 -2.22
C MET A 266 -16.56 7.45 -1.48
N LEU A 267 -17.19 6.53 -2.20
CA LEU A 267 -17.85 5.38 -1.59
C LEU A 267 -16.88 4.46 -0.86
N ILE A 268 -15.69 4.21 -1.45
CA ILE A 268 -14.63 3.42 -0.82
C ILE A 268 -14.14 4.11 0.46
N ILE A 269 -13.88 5.41 0.41
CA ILE A 269 -13.42 6.22 1.55
C ILE A 269 -14.44 6.18 2.69
N ILE A 270 -15.71 6.48 2.39
CA ILE A 270 -16.80 6.49 3.39
C ILE A 270 -16.96 5.10 4.02
N SER A 271 -16.93 4.05 3.20
CA SER A 271 -17.00 2.67 3.66
C SER A 271 -15.83 2.32 4.58
N GLY A 272 -14.59 2.63 4.18
CA GLY A 272 -13.38 2.34 4.96
C GLY A 272 -13.37 3.07 6.31
N ILE A 273 -13.72 4.36 6.34
CA ILE A 273 -13.85 5.15 7.56
C ILE A 273 -14.93 4.54 8.49
N TYR A 274 -16.05 4.13 7.92
CA TYR A 274 -17.13 3.53 8.71
C TYR A 274 -16.73 2.18 9.32
N VAL A 275 -16.01 1.34 8.57
CA VAL A 275 -15.45 0.07 9.09
C VAL A 275 -14.52 0.36 10.27
N ALA A 276 -13.56 1.27 10.11
CA ALA A 276 -12.61 1.63 11.16
C ALA A 276 -13.30 2.19 12.42
N TYR A 277 -14.32 3.04 12.26
CA TYR A 277 -15.12 3.57 13.36
C TYR A 277 -15.84 2.47 14.14
N ARG A 278 -16.42 1.49 13.45
CA ARG A 278 -17.15 0.38 14.07
C ARG A 278 -16.24 -0.61 14.79
N GLU A 279 -15.06 -0.89 14.25
CA GLU A 279 -14.05 -1.74 14.92
C GLU A 279 -13.68 -1.16 16.30
N ARG A 280 -13.52 0.16 16.39
CA ARG A 280 -13.29 0.83 17.68
C ARG A 280 -14.41 0.60 18.68
N LYS A 281 -15.67 0.73 18.22
CA LYS A 281 -16.84 0.60 19.11
C LYS A 281 -17.05 -0.82 19.64
N ASN A 282 -16.61 -1.84 18.91
CA ASN A 282 -16.73 -3.23 19.33
C ASN A 282 -15.57 -3.71 20.23
N ASN A 283 -14.47 -2.94 20.32
CA ASN A 283 -13.32 -3.21 21.17
C ASN A 283 -13.37 -2.44 22.52
N ILE A 284 -14.44 -1.68 22.76
CA ILE A 284 -14.79 -1.03 24.02
C ILE A 284 -15.98 -1.77 24.64
#